data_ac5791a0170cb9eccf4cb593f0abb799
#
_entry.id   ac5791a0170cb9eccf4cb593f0abb799
#
_cell.length_a   1.000
_cell.length_b   1.000
_cell.length_c   1.000
_cell.angle_alpha   90.00
_cell.angle_beta   90.00
_cell.angle_gamma   90.00
#
_symmetry.space_group_name_H-M   'P 1'
#
loop_
_entity.id
_entity.type
_entity.pdbx_description
1 polymer ?
#
loop_
_entity_poly.entity_id
_entity_poly.type
_entity_poly.pdbx_seq_one_letter_code
_entity_poly.pdbx_strand_id
1 'polypeptide(L)'
;MTLKPMLAHKYDDNRVDWSLPVYIQPKLDGVRCLFTKHGAFSRTGKQFKNLAHIELALISFFKDNPDVILDGELYNHELKHDFEKIISLVRKQKPTADDRLDAQHLVQFHVYDYISAPVYDSYKTRMQNLVTSDIYDYQIKYVPAKLVDSYNYARELHQQFLDQGYEGSIIRLDGLYKHGRSYDLMKFKDFSDAEATITGYEEGKGKRQGTLGK
;
A
#
# COMPACT_ATOMS: atom_id res chain seq x y z
N MET A 1 -4.20 -19.25 9.75
CA MET A 1 -3.37 -18.96 8.55
C MET A 1 -2.82 -17.55 8.70
N THR A 2 -1.51 -17.35 8.64
CA THR A 2 -0.96 -15.98 8.76
C THR A 2 -1.18 -15.27 7.42
N LEU A 3 -2.00 -14.23 7.43
CA LEU A 3 -2.30 -13.42 6.25
C LEU A 3 -1.02 -12.65 5.84
N LYS A 4 -0.40 -13.06 4.73
CA LYS A 4 0.81 -12.40 4.19
C LYS A 4 0.47 -11.68 2.90
N PRO A 5 0.71 -10.36 2.78
CA PRO A 5 0.50 -9.65 1.53
C PRO A 5 1.58 -10.00 0.49
N MET A 6 1.24 -9.74 -0.76
CA MET A 6 2.22 -9.73 -1.85
C MET A 6 3.20 -8.58 -1.64
N LEU A 7 4.50 -8.86 -1.75
CA LEU A 7 5.57 -7.88 -1.53
C LEU A 7 6.33 -7.62 -2.81
N ALA A 8 6.61 -6.33 -3.05
CA ALA A 8 7.31 -5.89 -4.25
C ALA A 8 8.81 -6.19 -4.20
N HIS A 9 9.39 -6.65 -5.33
CA HIS A 9 10.81 -6.54 -5.62
C HIS A 9 11.19 -5.10 -6.02
N LYS A 10 12.49 -4.82 -6.09
CA LYS A 10 13.02 -3.69 -6.85
C LYS A 10 12.73 -3.95 -8.33
N TYR A 11 12.44 -2.90 -9.09
CA TYR A 11 12.26 -3.01 -10.54
C TYR A 11 13.49 -3.64 -11.21
N ASP A 12 13.24 -4.55 -12.11
CA ASP A 12 14.22 -5.24 -12.94
C ASP A 12 13.63 -5.40 -14.34
N ASP A 13 14.21 -4.69 -15.30
CA ASP A 13 13.72 -4.66 -16.70
C ASP A 13 13.73 -6.04 -17.34
N ASN A 14 14.70 -6.89 -17.00
CA ASN A 14 14.78 -8.27 -17.50
C ASN A 14 13.62 -9.16 -17.05
N ARG A 15 12.76 -8.69 -16.15
CA ARG A 15 11.58 -9.41 -15.65
C ARG A 15 10.28 -8.93 -16.28
N VAL A 16 10.33 -7.93 -17.15
CA VAL A 16 9.15 -7.35 -17.79
C VAL A 16 9.13 -7.71 -19.27
N ASP A 17 8.12 -8.46 -19.66
CA ASP A 17 7.81 -8.70 -21.07
C ASP A 17 6.71 -7.71 -21.49
N TRP A 18 7.10 -6.66 -22.21
CA TRP A 18 6.21 -5.61 -22.65
C TRP A 18 5.20 -6.05 -23.72
N SER A 19 5.33 -7.26 -24.27
CA SER A 19 4.31 -7.86 -25.16
C SER A 19 3.11 -8.42 -24.39
N LEU A 20 3.24 -8.57 -23.06
CA LEU A 20 2.19 -9.03 -22.16
C LEU A 20 1.56 -7.84 -21.43
N PRO A 21 0.37 -8.00 -20.81
CA PRO A 21 -0.24 -6.94 -20.01
C PRO A 21 0.62 -6.54 -18.81
N VAL A 22 1.09 -5.30 -18.82
CA VAL A 22 1.83 -4.67 -17.73
C VAL A 22 1.04 -3.47 -17.25
N TYR A 23 0.94 -3.31 -15.93
CA TYR A 23 0.22 -2.20 -15.32
C TYR A 23 1.16 -1.36 -14.46
N ILE A 24 0.87 -0.05 -14.43
CA ILE A 24 1.57 0.90 -13.55
C ILE A 24 0.56 1.65 -12.68
N GLN A 25 0.89 1.86 -11.42
CA GLN A 25 0.11 2.64 -10.48
C GLN A 25 1.02 3.48 -9.57
N PRO A 26 0.50 4.57 -8.96
CA PRO A 26 1.30 5.36 -8.03
C PRO A 26 1.71 4.52 -6.83
N LYS A 27 2.94 4.73 -6.35
CA LYS A 27 3.41 4.16 -5.09
C LYS A 27 3.07 5.12 -3.96
N LEU A 28 2.16 4.68 -3.11
CA LEU A 28 1.75 5.41 -1.92
C LEU A 28 2.78 5.24 -0.80
N ASP A 29 3.06 6.30 -0.07
CA ASP A 29 3.89 6.28 1.13
C ASP A 29 3.00 6.28 2.36
N GLY A 30 2.48 5.10 2.70
CA GLY A 30 1.51 4.89 3.76
C GLY A 30 1.83 3.66 4.62
N VAL A 31 0.80 3.13 5.25
CA VAL A 31 0.88 1.92 6.07
C VAL A 31 0.07 0.81 5.42
N ARG A 32 0.76 -0.24 4.93
CA ARG A 32 0.10 -1.41 4.33
C ARG A 32 -0.96 -1.99 5.26
N CYS A 33 -2.15 -2.20 4.69
CA CYS A 33 -3.28 -2.77 5.39
C CYS A 33 -4.01 -3.82 4.54
N LEU A 34 -4.33 -4.95 5.19
CA LEU A 34 -5.22 -5.97 4.66
C LEU A 34 -6.53 -5.91 5.43
N PHE A 35 -7.63 -5.62 4.75
CA PHE A 35 -8.97 -5.70 5.34
C PHE A 35 -9.63 -7.03 5.03
N THR A 36 -10.26 -7.61 6.03
CA THR A 36 -11.07 -8.84 5.96
C THR A 36 -12.35 -8.65 6.79
N LYS A 37 -13.28 -9.59 6.73
CA LYS A 37 -14.44 -9.62 7.64
C LYS A 37 -14.08 -9.60 9.15
N HIS A 38 -12.82 -9.89 9.50
CA HIS A 38 -12.33 -9.92 10.88
C HIS A 38 -11.62 -8.61 11.28
N GLY A 39 -11.62 -7.61 10.41
CA GLY A 39 -11.00 -6.30 10.61
C GLY A 39 -9.73 -6.08 9.80
N ALA A 40 -8.97 -5.08 10.22
CA ALA A 40 -7.80 -4.54 9.55
C ALA A 40 -6.49 -5.09 10.12
N PHE A 41 -5.59 -5.55 9.26
CA PHE A 41 -4.32 -6.18 9.67
C PHE A 41 -3.12 -5.57 8.94
N SER A 42 -2.02 -5.41 9.68
CA SER A 42 -0.73 -5.02 9.10
C SER A 42 -0.13 -6.17 8.27
N ARG A 43 0.91 -5.87 7.50
CA ARG A 43 1.66 -6.88 6.73
C ARG A 43 2.26 -8.01 7.59
N THR A 44 2.38 -7.82 8.91
CA THR A 44 2.88 -8.82 9.86
C THR A 44 1.76 -9.53 10.63
N GLY A 45 0.50 -9.25 10.28
CA GLY A 45 -0.69 -9.84 10.93
C GLY A 45 -1.10 -9.17 12.24
N LYS A 46 -0.49 -8.05 12.62
CA LYS A 46 -0.92 -7.27 13.80
C LYS A 46 -2.18 -6.48 13.45
N GLN A 47 -3.25 -6.64 14.25
CA GLN A 47 -4.50 -5.92 14.04
C GLN A 47 -4.36 -4.43 14.38
N PHE A 48 -4.91 -3.58 13.52
CA PHE A 48 -5.11 -2.16 13.79
C PHE A 48 -6.38 -1.97 14.65
N LYS A 49 -6.36 -0.99 15.57
CA LYS A 49 -7.45 -0.74 16.54
C LYS A 49 -8.10 0.64 16.37
N ASN A 50 -7.58 1.45 15.48
CA ASN A 50 -8.03 2.83 15.29
C ASN A 50 -8.55 3.09 13.86
N LEU A 51 -9.32 2.14 13.30
CA LEU A 51 -9.86 2.20 11.94
C LEU A 51 -11.38 1.89 11.87
N ALA A 52 -12.10 2.14 12.98
CA ALA A 52 -13.52 1.83 13.08
C ALA A 52 -14.38 2.48 11.96
N HIS A 53 -14.02 3.67 11.51
CA HIS A 53 -14.69 4.37 10.42
C HIS A 53 -14.62 3.59 9.10
N ILE A 54 -13.46 3.04 8.74
CA ILE A 54 -13.29 2.21 7.53
C ILE A 54 -13.94 0.83 7.72
N GLU A 55 -13.81 0.23 8.91
CA GLU A 55 -14.46 -1.04 9.24
C GLU A 55 -15.99 -0.93 9.07
N LEU A 56 -16.59 0.16 9.55
CA LEU A 56 -18.03 0.44 9.39
C LEU A 56 -18.44 0.59 7.92
N ALA A 57 -17.65 1.30 7.12
CA ALA A 57 -17.91 1.48 5.69
C ALA A 57 -17.86 0.15 4.92
N LEU A 58 -17.07 -0.82 5.39
CA LEU A 58 -16.90 -2.13 4.75
C LEU A 58 -17.82 -3.24 5.28
N ILE A 59 -18.69 -2.97 6.27
CA ILE A 59 -19.54 -4.01 6.88
C ILE A 59 -20.43 -4.69 5.83
N SER A 60 -21.14 -3.92 5.00
CA SER A 60 -22.05 -4.47 3.99
C SER A 60 -21.27 -5.29 2.97
N PHE A 61 -20.15 -4.78 2.50
CA PHE A 61 -19.29 -5.48 1.55
C PHE A 61 -18.86 -6.85 2.08
N PHE A 62 -18.32 -6.92 3.30
CA PHE A 62 -17.86 -8.20 3.88
C PHE A 62 -18.98 -9.14 4.31
N LYS A 63 -20.20 -8.64 4.51
CA LYS A 63 -21.38 -9.49 4.70
C LYS A 63 -21.66 -10.30 3.46
N ASP A 64 -21.57 -9.68 2.28
CA ASP A 64 -21.86 -10.31 1.00
C ASP A 64 -20.62 -11.04 0.42
N ASN A 65 -19.41 -10.64 0.83
CA ASN A 65 -18.13 -11.17 0.36
C ASN A 65 -17.22 -11.61 1.52
N PRO A 66 -17.62 -12.63 2.32
CA PRO A 66 -16.95 -12.94 3.60
C PRO A 66 -15.53 -13.49 3.47
N ASP A 67 -15.16 -14.02 2.30
CA ASP A 67 -13.86 -14.65 2.05
C ASP A 67 -12.91 -13.76 1.25
N VAL A 68 -13.33 -12.53 0.94
CA VAL A 68 -12.51 -11.55 0.24
C VAL A 68 -11.53 -10.88 1.21
N ILE A 69 -10.35 -10.58 0.68
CA ILE A 69 -9.34 -9.73 1.32
C ILE A 69 -9.13 -8.52 0.42
N LEU A 70 -9.30 -7.33 0.98
CA LEU A 70 -8.92 -6.08 0.31
C LEU A 70 -7.51 -5.71 0.75
N ASP A 71 -6.61 -5.51 -0.23
CA ASP A 71 -5.23 -5.16 0.01
C ASP A 71 -4.98 -3.71 -0.43
N GLY A 72 -4.44 -2.89 0.47
CA GLY A 72 -4.30 -1.47 0.22
C GLY A 72 -3.32 -0.78 1.17
N GLU A 73 -3.35 0.55 1.12
CA GLU A 73 -2.52 1.41 1.94
C GLU A 73 -3.40 2.33 2.78
N LEU A 74 -3.13 2.47 4.07
CA LEU A 74 -3.66 3.52 4.92
C LEU A 74 -2.87 4.79 4.60
N TYR A 75 -3.53 5.75 3.98
CA TYR A 75 -2.88 6.89 3.36
C TYR A 75 -3.82 8.09 3.30
N ASN A 76 -3.28 9.27 3.14
CA ASN A 76 -4.00 10.47 2.72
C ASN A 76 -3.04 11.35 1.93
N HIS A 77 -3.40 11.67 0.69
CA HIS A 77 -2.52 12.43 -0.20
C HIS A 77 -2.28 13.88 0.27
N GLU A 78 -3.22 14.47 1.00
CA GLU A 78 -3.06 15.78 1.62
C GLU A 78 -1.99 15.78 2.71
N LEU A 79 -1.70 14.62 3.29
CA LEU A 79 -0.66 14.40 4.31
C LEU A 79 0.61 13.74 3.74
N LYS A 80 0.83 13.80 2.44
CA LYS A 80 1.99 13.16 1.78
C LYS A 80 3.36 13.61 2.32
N HIS A 81 3.44 14.79 2.93
CA HIS A 81 4.65 15.31 3.58
C HIS A 81 4.66 15.11 5.10
N ASP A 82 3.62 14.49 5.68
CA ASP A 82 3.48 14.19 7.11
C ASP A 82 3.06 12.74 7.33
N PHE A 83 3.83 11.82 6.77
CA PHE A 83 3.60 10.38 6.89
C PHE A 83 3.56 9.91 8.36
N GLU A 84 4.32 10.56 9.26
CA GLU A 84 4.34 10.18 10.67
C GLU A 84 2.99 10.43 11.36
N LYS A 85 2.20 11.40 10.92
CA LYS A 85 0.84 11.62 11.44
C LYS A 85 -0.04 10.39 11.16
N ILE A 86 -0.01 9.84 9.95
CA ILE A 86 -0.73 8.61 9.60
C ILE A 86 -0.25 7.43 10.45
N ILE A 87 1.06 7.21 10.56
CA ILE A 87 1.64 6.14 11.39
C ILE A 87 1.17 6.27 12.83
N SER A 88 1.23 7.47 13.40
CA SER A 88 0.88 7.71 14.80
C SER A 88 -0.57 7.34 15.11
N LEU A 89 -1.49 7.65 14.18
CA LEU A 89 -2.92 7.35 14.32
C LEU A 89 -3.20 5.85 14.17
N VAL A 90 -2.70 5.23 13.09
CA VAL A 90 -3.05 3.84 12.77
C VAL A 90 -2.42 2.81 13.70
N ARG A 91 -1.27 3.12 14.31
CA ARG A 91 -0.56 2.21 15.23
C ARG A 91 -1.05 2.26 16.67
N LYS A 92 -1.96 3.15 17.02
CA LYS A 92 -2.51 3.23 18.39
C LYS A 92 -3.25 1.96 18.75
N GLN A 93 -2.85 1.33 19.86
CA GLN A 93 -3.45 0.10 20.37
C GLN A 93 -4.58 0.35 21.37
N LYS A 94 -4.57 1.52 22.01
CA LYS A 94 -5.61 2.00 22.92
C LYS A 94 -6.00 3.42 22.52
N PRO A 95 -6.75 3.59 21.39
CA PRO A 95 -7.12 4.91 20.90
C PRO A 95 -8.13 5.57 21.84
N THR A 96 -7.95 6.86 22.12
CA THR A 96 -8.91 7.73 22.78
C THR A 96 -10.07 8.11 21.83
N ALA A 97 -11.06 8.86 22.31
CA ALA A 97 -12.11 9.40 21.45
C ALA A 97 -11.56 10.38 20.41
N ASP A 98 -10.62 11.25 20.84
CA ASP A 98 -9.96 12.20 19.94
C ASP A 98 -9.11 11.49 18.88
N ASP A 99 -8.37 10.42 19.25
CA ASP A 99 -7.62 9.61 18.29
C ASP A 99 -8.52 9.00 17.22
N ARG A 100 -9.74 8.58 17.57
CA ARG A 100 -10.71 8.01 16.64
C ARG A 100 -11.27 9.08 15.70
N LEU A 101 -11.54 10.26 16.23
CA LEU A 101 -12.01 11.40 15.45
C LEU A 101 -10.93 11.86 14.46
N ASP A 102 -9.69 12.00 14.91
CA ASP A 102 -8.55 12.31 14.06
C ASP A 102 -8.38 11.25 12.95
N ALA A 103 -8.43 9.96 13.30
CA ALA A 103 -8.31 8.89 12.31
C ALA A 103 -9.46 8.94 11.28
N GLN A 104 -10.69 9.21 11.71
CA GLN A 104 -11.85 9.34 10.81
C GLN A 104 -11.67 10.46 9.78
N HIS A 105 -11.05 11.57 10.15
CA HIS A 105 -10.83 12.70 9.25
C HIS A 105 -9.57 12.56 8.38
N LEU A 106 -8.54 11.92 8.90
CA LEU A 106 -7.20 11.97 8.31
C LEU A 106 -6.75 10.67 7.64
N VAL A 107 -7.31 9.52 8.03
CA VAL A 107 -6.87 8.22 7.52
C VAL A 107 -7.88 7.70 6.50
N GLN A 108 -7.42 7.47 5.28
CA GLN A 108 -8.17 6.83 4.21
C GLN A 108 -7.56 5.46 3.90
N PHE A 109 -8.37 4.55 3.38
CA PHE A 109 -7.91 3.25 2.86
C PHE A 109 -7.89 3.28 1.34
N HIS A 110 -6.70 3.26 0.77
CA HIS A 110 -6.47 3.26 -0.67
C HIS A 110 -6.25 1.83 -1.15
N VAL A 111 -7.27 1.26 -1.78
CA VAL A 111 -7.31 -0.15 -2.19
C VAL A 111 -6.72 -0.31 -3.58
N TYR A 112 -5.83 -1.28 -3.76
CA TYR A 112 -5.19 -1.57 -5.03
C TYR A 112 -5.18 -3.06 -5.42
N ASP A 113 -5.73 -3.94 -4.58
CA ASP A 113 -5.88 -5.35 -4.91
C ASP A 113 -7.09 -5.98 -4.20
N TYR A 114 -7.68 -6.99 -4.84
CA TYR A 114 -8.86 -7.72 -4.40
C TYR A 114 -8.56 -9.21 -4.47
N ILE A 115 -8.53 -9.89 -3.36
CA ILE A 115 -8.17 -11.31 -3.29
C ILE A 115 -9.41 -12.11 -2.89
N SER A 116 -9.91 -12.94 -3.80
CA SER A 116 -10.94 -13.96 -3.53
C SER A 116 -10.31 -15.32 -3.31
N ALA A 117 -10.93 -16.17 -2.53
CA ALA A 117 -10.55 -17.58 -2.40
C ALA A 117 -11.42 -18.45 -3.31
N PRO A 118 -10.83 -19.41 -4.07
CA PRO A 118 -9.40 -19.68 -4.23
C PRO A 118 -8.67 -18.65 -5.10
N VAL A 119 -7.37 -18.45 -4.87
CA VAL A 119 -6.55 -17.41 -5.54
C VAL A 119 -6.12 -17.89 -6.93
N TYR A 120 -7.02 -17.82 -7.90
CA TYR A 120 -6.74 -18.16 -9.30
C TYR A 120 -6.87 -17.01 -10.27
N ASP A 121 -7.25 -15.83 -9.77
CA ASP A 121 -7.49 -14.66 -10.61
C ASP A 121 -6.18 -13.97 -10.98
N SER A 122 -6.05 -13.58 -12.27
CA SER A 122 -5.01 -12.69 -12.74
C SER A 122 -5.17 -11.30 -12.13
N TYR A 123 -4.14 -10.46 -12.18
CA TYR A 123 -4.26 -9.09 -11.67
C TYR A 123 -5.36 -8.29 -12.39
N LYS A 124 -5.52 -8.48 -13.70
CA LYS A 124 -6.60 -7.87 -14.47
C LYS A 124 -7.98 -8.21 -13.90
N THR A 125 -8.23 -9.48 -13.63
CA THR A 125 -9.51 -9.96 -13.08
C THR A 125 -9.74 -9.39 -11.68
N ARG A 126 -8.72 -9.43 -10.81
CA ARG A 126 -8.80 -8.87 -9.44
C ARG A 126 -9.08 -7.37 -9.45
N MET A 127 -8.46 -6.63 -10.38
CA MET A 127 -8.71 -5.20 -10.55
C MET A 127 -10.14 -4.92 -11.06
N GLN A 128 -10.67 -5.73 -11.97
CA GLN A 128 -12.07 -5.63 -12.41
C GLN A 128 -13.03 -5.88 -11.25
N ASN A 129 -12.83 -6.94 -10.46
CA ASN A 129 -13.64 -7.23 -9.28
C ASN A 129 -13.57 -6.08 -8.28
N LEU A 130 -12.40 -5.48 -8.10
CA LEU A 130 -12.23 -4.31 -7.22
C LEU A 130 -13.05 -3.11 -7.73
N VAL A 131 -12.95 -2.76 -9.00
CA VAL A 131 -13.66 -1.63 -9.61
C VAL A 131 -15.18 -1.82 -9.53
N THR A 132 -15.68 -3.04 -9.73
CA THR A 132 -17.12 -3.35 -9.70
C THR A 132 -17.69 -3.56 -8.30
N SER A 133 -16.86 -3.56 -7.25
CA SER A 133 -17.29 -3.81 -5.88
C SER A 133 -18.09 -2.68 -5.23
N ASP A 134 -18.06 -1.48 -5.82
CA ASP A 134 -18.82 -0.28 -5.40
C ASP A 134 -18.66 0.07 -3.91
N ILE A 135 -17.43 -0.08 -3.39
CA ILE A 135 -17.10 0.16 -1.96
C ILE A 135 -16.57 1.57 -1.69
N TYR A 136 -16.55 2.45 -2.69
CA TYR A 136 -15.79 3.70 -2.62
C TYR A 136 -16.62 4.84 -2.07
N ASP A 137 -15.99 5.57 -1.13
CA ASP A 137 -16.52 6.77 -0.52
C ASP A 137 -15.38 7.76 -0.18
N TYR A 138 -15.64 8.68 0.76
CA TYR A 138 -14.59 9.59 1.24
C TYR A 138 -13.41 8.86 1.91
N GLN A 139 -13.68 7.76 2.61
CA GLN A 139 -12.70 7.04 3.44
C GLN A 139 -12.04 5.88 2.69
N ILE A 140 -12.65 5.41 1.60
CA ILE A 140 -12.15 4.28 0.80
C ILE A 140 -11.96 4.74 -0.63
N LYS A 141 -10.71 4.69 -1.11
CA LYS A 141 -10.31 5.13 -2.44
C LYS A 141 -9.78 3.99 -3.27
N TYR A 142 -10.10 3.98 -4.54
CA TYR A 142 -9.47 3.09 -5.50
C TYR A 142 -8.13 3.67 -5.96
N VAL A 143 -7.09 2.84 -6.04
CA VAL A 143 -5.82 3.23 -6.64
C VAL A 143 -5.80 2.72 -8.10
N PRO A 144 -5.99 3.61 -9.09
CA PRO A 144 -6.06 3.19 -10.47
C PRO A 144 -4.71 2.63 -10.95
N ALA A 145 -4.80 1.56 -11.75
CA ALA A 145 -3.66 1.02 -12.47
C ALA A 145 -3.88 1.25 -13.96
N LYS A 146 -2.88 1.81 -14.65
CA LYS A 146 -2.90 2.05 -16.09
C LYS A 146 -2.15 0.95 -16.82
N LEU A 147 -2.74 0.42 -17.88
CA LEU A 147 -2.07 -0.50 -18.78
C LEU A 147 -0.98 0.26 -19.55
N VAL A 148 0.20 -0.33 -19.65
CA VAL A 148 1.36 0.21 -20.39
C VAL A 148 1.94 -0.87 -21.29
N ASP A 149 2.45 -0.47 -22.45
CA ASP A 149 2.95 -1.34 -23.52
C ASP A 149 4.46 -1.18 -23.77
N SER A 150 5.10 -0.28 -23.04
CA SER A 150 6.53 -0.01 -23.23
C SER A 150 7.16 0.60 -21.99
N TYR A 151 8.47 0.40 -21.85
CA TYR A 151 9.28 1.04 -20.82
C TYR A 151 9.18 2.58 -20.88
N ASN A 152 9.22 3.15 -22.08
CA ASN A 152 9.16 4.60 -22.23
C ASN A 152 7.85 5.18 -21.73
N TYR A 153 6.72 4.55 -22.02
CA TYR A 153 5.42 4.98 -21.52
C TYR A 153 5.30 4.79 -20.01
N ALA A 154 5.85 3.69 -19.48
CA ALA A 154 5.91 3.49 -18.02
C ALA A 154 6.76 4.58 -17.32
N ARG A 155 7.90 4.98 -17.92
CA ARG A 155 8.75 6.09 -17.44
C ARG A 155 8.03 7.44 -17.45
N GLU A 156 7.28 7.72 -18.50
CA GLU A 156 6.49 8.95 -18.60
C GLU A 156 5.44 9.03 -17.47
N LEU A 157 4.68 7.96 -17.25
CA LEU A 157 3.69 7.89 -16.16
C LEU A 157 4.36 7.93 -14.79
N HIS A 158 5.53 7.30 -14.64
CA HIS A 158 6.31 7.39 -13.41
C HIS A 158 6.67 8.83 -13.07
N GLN A 159 7.15 9.61 -14.07
CA GLN A 159 7.46 11.02 -13.85
C GLN A 159 6.19 11.81 -13.46
N GLN A 160 5.06 11.56 -14.11
CA GLN A 160 3.79 12.20 -13.74
C GLN A 160 3.41 11.91 -12.28
N PHE A 161 3.64 10.69 -11.76
CA PHE A 161 3.37 10.37 -10.37
C PHE A 161 4.34 11.08 -9.41
N LEU A 162 5.62 11.21 -9.76
CA LEU A 162 6.58 11.99 -8.99
C LEU A 162 6.17 13.47 -8.92
N ASP A 163 5.76 14.06 -10.04
CA ASP A 163 5.30 15.46 -10.14
C ASP A 163 4.03 15.70 -9.29
N GLN A 164 3.19 14.69 -9.14
CA GLN A 164 2.03 14.71 -8.23
C GLN A 164 2.42 14.52 -6.76
N GLY A 165 3.67 14.17 -6.47
CA GLY A 165 4.21 14.00 -5.11
C GLY A 165 4.05 12.60 -4.54
N TYR A 166 3.86 11.58 -5.38
CA TYR A 166 3.95 10.18 -4.97
C TYR A 166 5.43 9.75 -4.82
N GLU A 167 5.67 8.69 -4.05
CA GLU A 167 7.02 8.16 -3.78
C GLU A 167 7.69 7.52 -5.03
N GLY A 168 6.93 7.29 -6.07
CA GLY A 168 7.32 6.59 -7.27
C GLY A 168 6.16 5.79 -7.85
N SER A 169 6.45 4.63 -8.43
CA SER A 169 5.45 3.77 -9.05
C SER A 169 5.58 2.32 -8.62
N ILE A 170 4.50 1.60 -8.81
CA ILE A 170 4.46 0.13 -8.74
C ILE A 170 4.15 -0.40 -10.14
N ILE A 171 5.00 -1.28 -10.64
CA ILE A 171 4.78 -2.09 -11.83
C ILE A 171 4.15 -3.41 -11.40
N ARG A 172 3.08 -3.83 -12.08
CA ARG A 172 2.37 -5.09 -11.87
C ARG A 172 2.27 -5.87 -13.16
N LEU A 173 2.65 -7.14 -13.11
CA LEU A 173 2.38 -8.09 -14.17
C LEU A 173 1.02 -8.75 -13.95
N ASP A 174 0.42 -9.27 -15.03
CA ASP A 174 -0.90 -9.91 -14.97
C ASP A 174 -0.84 -11.35 -14.38
N GLY A 175 -0.16 -11.47 -13.26
CA GLY A 175 0.03 -12.73 -12.54
C GLY A 175 -0.96 -12.93 -11.39
N LEU A 176 -0.92 -14.13 -10.81
CA LEU A 176 -1.69 -14.49 -9.62
C LEU A 176 -1.19 -13.73 -8.39
N TYR A 177 -2.07 -13.54 -7.40
CA TYR A 177 -1.65 -12.99 -6.11
C TYR A 177 -0.79 -14.01 -5.34
N LYS A 178 0.42 -13.60 -4.95
CA LYS A 178 1.38 -14.45 -4.21
C LYS A 178 1.55 -13.94 -2.78
N HIS A 179 1.38 -14.83 -1.81
CA HIS A 179 1.57 -14.50 -0.39
C HIS A 179 3.06 -14.43 -0.04
N GLY A 180 3.72 -13.36 -0.46
CA GLY A 180 5.15 -13.14 -0.27
C GLY A 180 5.76 -12.25 -1.33
N ARG A 181 7.08 -12.26 -1.43
CA ARG A 181 7.79 -11.44 -2.40
C ARG A 181 7.69 -12.04 -3.82
N SER A 182 7.30 -11.22 -4.79
CA SER A 182 7.11 -11.62 -6.18
C SER A 182 7.59 -10.55 -7.16
N TYR A 183 8.14 -10.97 -8.29
CA TYR A 183 8.43 -10.10 -9.42
C TYR A 183 7.18 -9.67 -10.20
N ASP A 184 6.02 -10.31 -9.96
CA ASP A 184 4.74 -9.82 -10.51
C ASP A 184 4.31 -8.49 -9.86
N LEU A 185 5.06 -8.03 -8.84
CA LEU A 185 4.93 -6.75 -8.19
C LEU A 185 6.32 -6.13 -8.00
N MET A 186 6.59 -5.01 -8.65
CA MET A 186 7.89 -4.34 -8.59
C MET A 186 7.74 -2.86 -8.26
N LYS A 187 8.60 -2.36 -7.37
CA LYS A 187 8.68 -0.93 -7.05
C LYS A 187 9.67 -0.24 -7.97
N PHE A 188 9.16 0.73 -8.71
CA PHE A 188 9.89 1.58 -9.61
C PHE A 188 10.11 2.94 -8.93
N LYS A 189 11.34 3.21 -8.55
CA LYS A 189 11.76 4.43 -7.86
C LYS A 189 13.01 4.96 -8.53
N ASP A 190 13.10 6.27 -8.63
CA ASP A 190 14.36 6.91 -8.94
C ASP A 190 15.24 6.90 -7.68
N PHE A 191 16.53 6.76 -7.87
CA PHE A 191 17.53 6.95 -6.82
C PHE A 191 18.13 8.34 -7.02
N SER A 192 18.15 9.13 -5.98
CA SER A 192 18.96 10.33 -5.91
C SER A 192 20.11 10.07 -4.96
N ASP A 193 21.33 10.31 -5.41
CA ASP A 193 22.49 10.35 -4.56
C ASP A 193 22.63 11.76 -4.01
N ALA A 194 22.97 11.87 -2.73
CA ALA A 194 23.29 13.13 -2.08
C ALA A 194 24.57 12.97 -1.27
N GLU A 195 25.45 13.93 -1.35
CA GLU A 195 26.61 14.03 -0.49
C GLU A 195 26.24 14.78 0.79
N ALA A 196 26.69 14.27 1.94
CA ALA A 196 26.50 14.90 3.23
C ALA A 196 27.80 14.85 4.05
N THR A 197 28.12 15.93 4.72
CA THR A 197 29.25 15.97 5.68
C THR A 197 28.73 15.56 7.05
N ILE A 198 29.37 14.54 7.66
CA ILE A 198 29.08 14.15 9.03
C ILE A 198 29.63 15.24 9.95
N THR A 199 28.73 15.93 10.68
CA THR A 199 29.08 17.01 11.60
C THR A 199 29.12 16.57 13.07
N GLY A 200 28.66 15.35 13.37
CA GLY A 200 28.68 14.78 14.70
C GLY A 200 28.01 13.41 14.74
N TYR A 201 28.06 12.77 15.88
CA TYR A 201 27.34 11.52 16.14
C TYR A 201 26.85 11.48 17.59
N GLU A 202 25.82 10.71 17.83
CA GLU A 202 25.30 10.36 19.16
C GLU A 202 25.41 8.86 19.37
N GLU A 203 25.71 8.45 20.61
CA GLU A 203 25.73 7.04 20.96
C GLU A 203 24.30 6.47 21.01
N GLY A 204 24.17 5.23 20.58
CA GLY A 204 22.91 4.51 20.67
C GLY A 204 22.47 4.27 22.12
N LYS A 205 21.16 4.35 22.39
CA LYS A 205 20.57 4.16 23.72
C LYS A 205 19.95 2.77 23.88
N GLY A 206 19.97 2.24 25.09
CA GLY A 206 19.38 0.95 25.45
C GLY A 206 20.07 -0.22 24.71
N LYS A 207 19.32 -0.99 23.93
CA LYS A 207 19.87 -2.15 23.18
C LYS A 207 20.91 -1.77 22.10
N ARG A 208 21.05 -0.49 21.78
CA ARG A 208 22.01 0.03 20.79
C ARG A 208 23.22 0.72 21.45
N GLN A 209 23.40 0.62 22.75
CA GLN A 209 24.57 1.14 23.45
C GLN A 209 25.84 0.50 22.86
N GLY A 210 26.86 1.28 22.60
CA GLY A 210 28.07 0.84 21.90
C GLY A 210 27.99 0.85 20.38
N THR A 211 26.88 1.36 19.80
CA THR A 211 26.71 1.53 18.36
C THR A 211 26.28 2.96 18.01
N LEU A 212 26.35 3.33 16.73
CA LEU A 212 25.90 4.63 16.26
C LEU A 212 24.38 4.77 16.47
N GLY A 213 23.95 5.81 17.16
CA GLY A 213 22.56 6.06 17.50
C GLY A 213 21.87 7.07 16.56
N LYS A 214 22.64 8.07 16.08
CA LYS A 214 22.13 9.14 15.19
C LYS A 214 23.30 9.77 14.43
#